data_c1df6dd5815032801dfc828a986a1ef5
#
_entry.id   c1df6dd5815032801dfc828a986a1ef5
#
_cell.length_a   1.000
_cell.length_b   1.000
_cell.length_c   1.000
_cell.angle_alpha   90.00
_cell.angle_beta   90.00
_cell.angle_gamma   90.00
#
_symmetry.space_group_name_H-M   'P 1'
#
loop_
_entity.id
_entity.type
_entity.pdbx_description
1 polymer ?
#
loop_
_entity_poly.entity_id
_entity_poly.type
_entity_poly.pdbx_seq_one_letter_code
_entity_poly.pdbx_strand_id
1 'polypeptide(L)'
;MTVDLLVRGGLVVTDGHRIEADVVVDKGRVTGLVRDSSHLVADRVVNARGRVVIPGLIDPHTHWGVFNLPDLEAFADQCATESSSSLAGGVTTVMHCAMDKGSYLARLPQLAERIEARAGVDVAFYPALTSLEQVAEVPRLVEQGITSYKMFLNGDAFYGIGESAFYAGLREILRQGGTPMVHCEWTPPALDLLVPELTVAGRTDLKAWADARPNVFELTAMERVFRLVESLGGPVYIVHVSTEEGPALGATARARGVEAYLETCPHYLALDYTMPSIAELGKVKPPIRGPADRDGLWTGLLNGQIDTVGTDHCTLLRWKDKVGQGDIWSQQNGFAGTETMLPILLSEGVHRRGMTLERLVEVTSANAARIHRLPNKGSLRPGSDADLTLVDLGREATLRAETLHSACDFTLYEGWRVTGMPVTTIRAGAVVMDEGTLVPERPKGRVLRTARRPPRAAPV
;
A
#
# COMPACT_ATOMS: atom_id res chain seq x y z
N MET A 1 31.64 -13.13 -19.43
CA MET A 1 30.32 -13.65 -19.01
C MET A 1 29.28 -12.66 -19.50
N THR A 2 28.28 -13.11 -20.21
CA THR A 2 27.16 -12.27 -20.67
C THR A 2 26.04 -12.38 -19.63
N VAL A 3 25.41 -11.26 -19.31
CA VAL A 3 24.28 -11.16 -18.38
C VAL A 3 23.13 -10.42 -19.08
N ASP A 4 21.89 -10.59 -18.60
CA ASP A 4 20.72 -10.00 -19.28
C ASP A 4 20.71 -8.47 -19.17
N LEU A 5 21.04 -7.92 -17.99
CA LEU A 5 20.95 -6.49 -17.73
C LEU A 5 22.05 -6.01 -16.77
N LEU A 6 22.61 -4.84 -17.09
CA LEU A 6 23.44 -4.06 -16.16
C LEU A 6 22.81 -2.68 -15.91
N VAL A 7 22.67 -2.30 -14.64
CA VAL A 7 22.32 -0.93 -14.23
C VAL A 7 23.58 -0.28 -13.71
N ARG A 8 24.14 0.70 -14.47
CA ARG A 8 25.49 1.24 -14.23
C ARG A 8 25.53 2.62 -13.62
N GLY A 9 26.38 2.79 -12.61
CA GLY A 9 26.85 4.09 -12.11
C GLY A 9 25.83 4.78 -11.21
N GLY A 10 24.91 4.07 -10.59
CA GLY A 10 23.92 4.61 -9.68
C GLY A 10 24.34 4.59 -8.21
N LEU A 11 23.70 5.43 -7.39
CA LEU A 11 23.69 5.30 -5.94
C LEU A 11 22.65 4.24 -5.55
N VAL A 12 23.08 3.04 -5.25
CA VAL A 12 22.19 1.94 -4.81
C VAL A 12 21.85 2.11 -3.35
N VAL A 13 20.56 2.10 -3.01
CA VAL A 13 20.06 2.14 -1.63
C VAL A 13 19.23 0.89 -1.37
N THR A 14 19.71 0.02 -0.51
CA THR A 14 19.07 -1.26 -0.19
C THR A 14 19.53 -1.76 1.18
N ASP A 15 18.69 -2.52 1.87
CA ASP A 15 19.01 -3.19 3.16
C ASP A 15 19.64 -2.24 4.21
N GLY A 16 19.17 -1.00 4.30
CA GLY A 16 19.65 0.00 5.25
C GLY A 16 21.00 0.62 4.90
N HIS A 17 21.52 0.39 3.69
CA HIS A 17 22.81 0.89 3.22
C HIS A 17 22.69 1.63 1.90
N ARG A 18 23.65 2.52 1.65
CA ARG A 18 23.87 3.16 0.34
C ARG A 18 25.27 2.86 -0.17
N ILE A 19 25.37 2.53 -1.45
CA ILE A 19 26.65 2.18 -2.09
C ILE A 19 26.63 2.64 -3.55
N GLU A 20 27.70 3.26 -4.02
CA GLU A 20 27.94 3.46 -5.45
C GLU A 20 28.34 2.11 -6.07
N ALA A 21 27.44 1.55 -6.87
CA ALA A 21 27.64 0.24 -7.48
C ALA A 21 26.82 0.09 -8.77
N ASP A 22 27.26 -0.86 -9.58
CA ASP A 22 26.50 -1.38 -10.71
C ASP A 22 25.67 -2.58 -10.22
N VAL A 23 24.40 -2.67 -10.64
CA VAL A 23 23.55 -3.82 -10.36
C VAL A 23 23.63 -4.79 -11.52
N VAL A 24 24.04 -6.02 -11.23
CA VAL A 24 24.14 -7.12 -12.21
C VAL A 24 22.89 -7.98 -12.12
N VAL A 25 22.23 -8.18 -13.27
CA VAL A 25 20.98 -8.94 -13.36
C VAL A 25 21.13 -10.05 -14.38
N ASP A 26 20.77 -11.26 -14.01
CA ASP A 26 20.68 -12.43 -14.88
C ASP A 26 19.44 -13.24 -14.53
N LYS A 27 18.69 -13.70 -15.55
CA LYS A 27 17.47 -14.50 -15.43
C LYS A 27 16.42 -13.90 -14.48
N GLY A 28 16.26 -12.57 -14.58
CA GLY A 28 15.30 -11.84 -13.77
C GLY A 28 15.67 -11.71 -12.30
N ARG A 29 16.91 -12.01 -11.91
CA ARG A 29 17.43 -11.95 -10.54
C ARG A 29 18.60 -11.00 -10.44
N VAL A 30 18.73 -10.31 -9.32
CA VAL A 30 19.96 -9.63 -8.94
C VAL A 30 21.00 -10.70 -8.63
N THR A 31 22.14 -10.67 -9.33
CA THR A 31 23.25 -11.60 -9.13
C THR A 31 24.44 -10.97 -8.43
N GLY A 32 24.51 -9.63 -8.43
CA GLY A 32 25.58 -8.91 -7.73
C GLY A 32 25.38 -7.40 -7.69
N LEU A 33 26.00 -6.79 -6.69
CA LEU A 33 26.29 -5.37 -6.62
C LEU A 33 27.81 -5.23 -6.73
N VAL A 34 28.32 -4.63 -7.82
CA VAL A 34 29.73 -4.57 -8.12
C VAL A 34 30.18 -3.12 -8.33
N ARG A 35 31.39 -2.77 -7.92
CA ARG A 35 31.93 -1.42 -8.12
C ARG A 35 32.36 -1.15 -9.57
N ASP A 36 32.75 -2.21 -10.26
CA ASP A 36 33.18 -2.13 -11.65
C ASP A 36 32.67 -3.34 -12.43
N SER A 37 31.77 -3.08 -13.36
CA SER A 37 31.23 -4.05 -14.30
C SER A 37 31.82 -3.95 -15.70
N SER A 38 32.96 -3.26 -15.90
CA SER A 38 33.56 -3.03 -17.23
C SER A 38 33.93 -4.31 -17.96
N HIS A 39 34.22 -5.36 -17.21
CA HIS A 39 34.55 -6.71 -17.68
C HIS A 39 33.34 -7.56 -18.07
N LEU A 40 32.11 -7.09 -17.77
CA LEU A 40 30.87 -7.81 -18.08
C LEU A 40 30.27 -7.30 -19.39
N VAL A 41 29.76 -8.23 -20.19
CA VAL A 41 28.94 -7.97 -21.36
C VAL A 41 27.49 -8.17 -20.96
N ALA A 42 26.62 -7.27 -21.37
CA ALA A 42 25.17 -7.38 -21.08
C ALA A 42 24.37 -7.19 -22.36
N ASP A 43 23.23 -7.88 -22.44
CA ASP A 43 22.29 -7.71 -23.55
C ASP A 43 21.67 -6.31 -23.52
N ARG A 44 21.44 -5.77 -22.31
CA ARG A 44 20.98 -4.39 -22.09
C ARG A 44 21.78 -3.70 -21.00
N VAL A 45 22.07 -2.42 -21.20
CA VAL A 45 22.68 -1.54 -20.18
C VAL A 45 21.75 -0.36 -19.92
N VAL A 46 21.42 -0.13 -18.66
CA VAL A 46 20.70 1.06 -18.19
C VAL A 46 21.70 1.99 -17.49
N ASN A 47 21.76 3.23 -17.93
CA ASN A 47 22.62 4.25 -17.32
C ASN A 47 21.92 4.86 -16.10
N ALA A 48 22.48 4.64 -14.92
CA ALA A 48 21.97 5.17 -13.66
C ALA A 48 22.83 6.30 -13.06
N ARG A 49 23.76 6.87 -13.84
CA ARG A 49 24.62 7.97 -13.35
C ARG A 49 23.77 9.17 -12.92
N GLY A 50 24.04 9.66 -11.71
CA GLY A 50 23.27 10.76 -11.12
C GLY A 50 21.88 10.36 -10.62
N ARG A 51 21.54 9.07 -10.65
CA ARG A 51 20.27 8.50 -10.19
C ARG A 51 20.46 7.69 -8.90
N VAL A 52 19.41 7.60 -8.13
CA VAL A 52 19.30 6.66 -7.02
C VAL A 52 18.61 5.39 -7.51
N VAL A 53 19.19 4.24 -7.21
CA VAL A 53 18.64 2.91 -7.53
C VAL A 53 18.12 2.27 -6.27
N ILE A 54 16.83 2.04 -6.19
CA ILE A 54 16.16 1.43 -5.03
C ILE A 54 15.46 0.13 -5.46
N PRO A 55 15.15 -0.78 -4.52
CA PRO A 55 14.23 -1.88 -4.80
C PRO A 55 12.91 -1.34 -5.35
N GLY A 56 12.32 -2.04 -6.30
CA GLY A 56 10.97 -1.72 -6.77
C GLY A 56 10.02 -1.60 -5.59
N LEU A 57 9.19 -0.56 -5.61
CA LEU A 57 8.26 -0.30 -4.51
C LEU A 57 7.23 -1.41 -4.38
N ILE A 58 6.79 -1.60 -3.15
CA ILE A 58 5.69 -2.50 -2.79
C ILE A 58 4.58 -1.65 -2.21
N ASP A 59 3.44 -1.62 -2.88
CA ASP A 59 2.23 -1.00 -2.32
C ASP A 59 1.44 -2.07 -1.54
N PRO A 60 1.46 -2.05 -0.19
CA PRO A 60 0.84 -3.09 0.62
C PRO A 60 -0.69 -2.96 0.71
N HIS A 61 -1.29 -1.93 0.07
CA HIS A 61 -2.71 -1.64 0.27
C HIS A 61 -3.38 -1.10 -1.00
N THR A 62 -4.02 -2.01 -1.75
CA THR A 62 -4.76 -1.64 -2.97
C THR A 62 -6.12 -2.36 -3.05
N HIS A 63 -7.08 -1.72 -3.73
CA HIS A 63 -8.45 -2.18 -3.89
C HIS A 63 -8.86 -2.16 -5.37
N TRP A 64 -8.32 -3.05 -6.19
CA TRP A 64 -8.75 -3.18 -7.58
C TRP A 64 -10.11 -3.86 -7.66
N GLY A 65 -11.00 -3.40 -8.51
CA GLY A 65 -12.28 -4.04 -8.75
C GLY A 65 -13.31 -3.98 -7.62
N VAL A 66 -13.08 -3.19 -6.58
CA VAL A 66 -13.97 -3.13 -5.41
C VAL A 66 -15.43 -2.86 -5.75
N PHE A 67 -15.70 -2.12 -6.80
CA PHE A 67 -17.04 -1.80 -7.28
C PHE A 67 -17.56 -2.73 -8.39
N ASN A 68 -16.74 -3.63 -8.93
CA ASN A 68 -17.05 -4.50 -10.08
C ASN A 68 -16.78 -5.98 -9.83
N LEU A 69 -16.79 -6.41 -8.58
CA LEU A 69 -16.42 -7.78 -8.18
C LEU A 69 -17.20 -8.91 -8.88
N PRO A 70 -18.46 -8.77 -9.33
CA PRO A 70 -19.11 -9.81 -10.10
C PRO A 70 -18.55 -9.94 -11.53
N ASP A 71 -18.03 -8.85 -12.11
CA ASP A 71 -17.58 -8.79 -13.50
C ASP A 71 -16.05 -9.01 -13.58
N LEU A 72 -15.67 -10.23 -13.95
CA LEU A 72 -14.26 -10.64 -14.08
C LEU A 72 -13.53 -9.94 -15.24
N GLU A 73 -14.22 -9.54 -16.30
CA GLU A 73 -13.58 -8.84 -17.42
C GLU A 73 -13.31 -7.38 -17.06
N ALA A 74 -14.28 -6.70 -16.41
CA ALA A 74 -14.04 -5.37 -15.87
C ALA A 74 -12.91 -5.37 -14.82
N PHE A 75 -12.81 -6.41 -13.99
CA PHE A 75 -11.68 -6.59 -13.08
C PHE A 75 -10.35 -6.77 -13.84
N ALA A 76 -10.34 -7.58 -14.91
CA ALA A 76 -9.14 -7.79 -15.72
C ALA A 76 -8.66 -6.51 -16.42
N ASP A 77 -9.57 -5.68 -16.91
CA ASP A 77 -9.25 -4.38 -17.50
C ASP A 77 -8.63 -3.42 -16.46
N GLN A 78 -9.15 -3.43 -15.25
CA GLN A 78 -8.54 -2.68 -14.15
C GLN A 78 -7.15 -3.19 -13.80
N CYS A 79 -6.93 -4.51 -13.74
CA CYS A 79 -5.60 -5.06 -13.51
C CYS A 79 -4.58 -4.52 -14.53
N ALA A 80 -4.98 -4.38 -15.80
CA ALA A 80 -4.11 -3.82 -16.84
C ALA A 80 -3.82 -2.32 -16.62
N THR A 81 -4.86 -1.53 -16.35
CA THR A 81 -4.74 -0.07 -16.19
C THR A 81 -4.00 0.30 -14.92
N GLU A 82 -4.43 -0.25 -13.77
CA GLU A 82 -3.86 0.13 -12.46
C GLU A 82 -2.47 -0.44 -12.24
N SER A 83 -2.13 -1.58 -12.86
CA SER A 83 -0.75 -2.02 -12.87
C SER A 83 0.15 -1.13 -13.74
N SER A 84 -0.38 -0.49 -14.78
CA SER A 84 0.36 0.53 -15.54
C SER A 84 0.63 1.77 -14.69
N SER A 85 -0.37 2.26 -13.97
CA SER A 85 -0.23 3.33 -12.97
C SER A 85 0.80 2.97 -11.89
N SER A 86 0.76 1.74 -11.37
CA SER A 86 1.74 1.25 -10.39
C SER A 86 3.17 1.31 -10.95
N LEU A 87 3.39 0.78 -12.16
CA LEU A 87 4.72 0.78 -12.80
C LEU A 87 5.22 2.19 -13.09
N ALA A 88 4.35 3.12 -13.51
CA ALA A 88 4.70 4.52 -13.72
C ALA A 88 5.12 5.21 -12.41
N GLY A 89 4.55 4.80 -11.27
CA GLY A 89 4.95 5.23 -9.93
C GLY A 89 6.18 4.52 -9.34
N GLY A 90 6.80 3.58 -10.07
CA GLY A 90 7.93 2.79 -9.58
C GLY A 90 7.53 1.58 -8.73
N VAL A 91 6.24 1.27 -8.61
CA VAL A 91 5.71 0.13 -7.87
C VAL A 91 5.75 -1.12 -8.74
N THR A 92 6.44 -2.16 -8.30
CA THR A 92 6.60 -3.43 -9.03
C THR A 92 5.79 -4.58 -8.42
N THR A 93 5.35 -4.40 -7.18
CA THR A 93 4.53 -5.37 -6.45
C THR A 93 3.42 -4.66 -5.70
N VAL A 94 2.21 -5.21 -5.75
CA VAL A 94 1.08 -4.72 -4.96
C VAL A 94 0.51 -5.83 -4.09
N MET A 95 -0.06 -5.46 -2.96
CA MET A 95 -0.93 -6.34 -2.21
C MET A 95 -2.38 -5.92 -2.47
N HIS A 96 -3.19 -6.86 -2.94
CA HIS A 96 -4.56 -6.60 -3.35
C HIS A 96 -5.57 -7.17 -2.36
N CYS A 97 -6.44 -6.28 -1.85
CA CYS A 97 -7.57 -6.64 -1.01
C CYS A 97 -8.68 -7.27 -1.85
N ALA A 98 -8.75 -8.59 -1.87
CA ALA A 98 -9.90 -9.27 -2.47
C ALA A 98 -11.11 -9.13 -1.54
N MET A 99 -12.21 -8.57 -2.06
CA MET A 99 -13.44 -8.33 -1.29
C MET A 99 -14.59 -9.10 -1.93
N ASP A 100 -15.09 -10.13 -1.25
CA ASP A 100 -16.22 -10.96 -1.71
C ASP A 100 -17.07 -11.39 -0.50
N LYS A 101 -18.34 -11.67 -0.71
CA LYS A 101 -19.23 -12.26 0.30
C LYS A 101 -19.25 -13.78 0.26
N GLY A 102 -18.78 -14.37 -0.83
CA GLY A 102 -18.74 -15.82 -1.03
C GLY A 102 -17.42 -16.45 -0.56
N SER A 103 -17.19 -17.67 -1.03
CA SER A 103 -16.00 -18.45 -0.73
C SER A 103 -14.77 -17.92 -1.47
N TYR A 104 -13.71 -17.61 -0.73
CA TYR A 104 -12.41 -17.24 -1.30
C TYR A 104 -11.68 -18.42 -1.94
N LEU A 105 -11.92 -19.64 -1.48
CA LEU A 105 -11.36 -20.84 -2.13
C LEU A 105 -11.86 -21.00 -3.57
N ALA A 106 -13.07 -20.54 -3.85
CA ALA A 106 -13.62 -20.52 -5.20
C ALA A 106 -13.23 -19.25 -5.98
N ARG A 107 -13.18 -18.10 -5.31
CA ARG A 107 -13.01 -16.80 -5.95
C ARG A 107 -11.57 -16.47 -6.33
N LEU A 108 -10.61 -16.68 -5.42
CA LEU A 108 -9.23 -16.27 -5.64
C LEU A 108 -8.56 -16.91 -6.86
N PRO A 109 -8.81 -18.19 -7.22
CA PRO A 109 -8.27 -18.74 -8.45
C PRO A 109 -8.74 -17.99 -9.71
N GLN A 110 -10.00 -17.53 -9.75
CA GLN A 110 -10.55 -16.76 -10.87
C GLN A 110 -9.89 -15.37 -10.98
N LEU A 111 -9.69 -14.70 -9.83
CA LEU A 111 -8.98 -13.42 -9.81
C LEU A 111 -7.51 -13.58 -10.20
N ALA A 112 -6.86 -14.64 -9.73
CA ALA A 112 -5.47 -14.95 -10.07
C ALA A 112 -5.27 -15.11 -11.58
N GLU A 113 -6.15 -15.87 -12.25
CA GLU A 113 -6.12 -16.04 -13.70
C GLU A 113 -6.19 -14.69 -14.44
N ARG A 114 -7.06 -13.77 -14.01
CA ARG A 114 -7.20 -12.44 -14.62
C ARG A 114 -5.99 -11.55 -14.37
N ILE A 115 -5.43 -11.60 -13.15
CA ILE A 115 -4.20 -10.88 -12.80
C ILE A 115 -3.03 -11.35 -13.67
N GLU A 116 -2.77 -12.65 -13.74
CA GLU A 116 -1.66 -13.21 -14.51
C GLU A 116 -1.81 -12.98 -16.02
N ALA A 117 -3.05 -12.87 -16.51
CA ALA A 117 -3.31 -12.53 -17.90
C ALA A 117 -3.10 -11.04 -18.22
N ARG A 118 -3.33 -10.13 -17.28
CA ARG A 118 -3.44 -8.69 -17.58
C ARG A 118 -2.51 -7.77 -16.80
N ALA A 119 -2.20 -8.06 -15.52
CA ALA A 119 -1.40 -7.16 -14.69
C ALA A 119 0.06 -7.10 -15.14
N GLY A 120 0.65 -5.91 -15.08
CA GLY A 120 2.08 -5.68 -15.32
C GLY A 120 2.96 -5.79 -14.06
N VAL A 121 2.36 -5.86 -12.86
CA VAL A 121 3.04 -5.98 -11.56
C VAL A 121 2.79 -7.33 -10.91
N ASP A 122 3.65 -7.73 -9.99
CA ASP A 122 3.40 -8.90 -9.16
C ASP A 122 2.34 -8.59 -8.09
N VAL A 123 1.46 -9.54 -7.77
CA VAL A 123 0.33 -9.32 -6.87
C VAL A 123 0.28 -10.38 -5.77
N ALA A 124 0.17 -9.94 -4.50
CA ALA A 124 -0.15 -10.81 -3.38
C ALA A 124 -1.59 -10.54 -2.90
N PHE A 125 -2.34 -11.57 -2.55
CA PHE A 125 -3.69 -11.40 -2.00
C PHE A 125 -3.71 -11.23 -0.48
N TYR A 126 -4.65 -10.40 -0.02
CA TYR A 126 -5.11 -10.38 1.36
C TYR A 126 -6.65 -10.24 1.38
N PRO A 127 -7.39 -11.37 1.39
CA PRO A 127 -8.84 -11.36 1.34
C PRO A 127 -9.46 -10.73 2.59
N ALA A 128 -10.60 -10.03 2.41
CA ALA A 128 -11.36 -9.40 3.47
C ALA A 128 -12.34 -10.39 4.10
N LEU A 129 -12.13 -10.76 5.36
CA LEU A 129 -13.03 -11.64 6.09
C LEU A 129 -14.24 -10.87 6.61
N THR A 130 -15.44 -11.31 6.27
CA THR A 130 -16.71 -10.69 6.67
C THR A 130 -17.66 -11.66 7.41
N SER A 131 -17.33 -12.96 7.46
CA SER A 131 -18.18 -13.98 8.06
C SER A 131 -17.38 -15.13 8.67
N LEU A 132 -18.05 -15.92 9.53
CA LEU A 132 -17.46 -17.14 10.11
C LEU A 132 -17.15 -18.22 9.08
N GLU A 133 -17.93 -18.30 7.99
CA GLU A 133 -17.70 -19.21 6.89
C GLU A 133 -16.38 -18.92 6.22
N GLN A 134 -16.08 -17.64 5.94
CA GLN A 134 -14.78 -17.22 5.39
C GLN A 134 -13.62 -17.43 6.37
N VAL A 135 -13.85 -17.24 7.67
CA VAL A 135 -12.85 -17.57 8.70
C VAL A 135 -12.51 -19.05 8.69
N ALA A 136 -13.49 -19.93 8.47
CA ALA A 136 -13.26 -21.37 8.37
C ALA A 136 -12.41 -21.78 7.15
N GLU A 137 -12.30 -20.93 6.12
CA GLU A 137 -11.44 -21.18 4.95
C GLU A 137 -9.95 -20.83 5.19
N VAL A 138 -9.64 -20.05 6.21
CA VAL A 138 -8.27 -19.55 6.49
C VAL A 138 -7.20 -20.66 6.48
N PRO A 139 -7.39 -21.83 7.11
CA PRO A 139 -6.37 -22.88 7.08
C PRO A 139 -5.99 -23.32 5.66
N ARG A 140 -6.99 -23.51 4.80
CA ARG A 140 -6.78 -23.94 3.40
C ARG A 140 -6.19 -22.82 2.54
N LEU A 141 -6.55 -21.57 2.80
CA LEU A 141 -5.98 -20.41 2.12
C LEU A 141 -4.50 -20.22 2.48
N VAL A 142 -4.14 -20.45 3.75
CA VAL A 142 -2.73 -20.41 4.19
C VAL A 142 -1.89 -21.51 3.51
N GLU A 143 -2.45 -22.71 3.32
CA GLU A 143 -1.80 -23.79 2.54
C GLU A 143 -1.55 -23.39 1.08
N GLN A 144 -2.40 -22.52 0.52
CA GLN A 144 -2.23 -21.95 -0.81
C GLN A 144 -1.26 -20.77 -0.87
N GLY A 145 -0.69 -20.35 0.28
CA GLY A 145 0.26 -19.24 0.37
C GLY A 145 -0.41 -17.88 0.51
N ILE A 146 -1.62 -17.82 1.04
CA ILE A 146 -2.33 -16.58 1.38
C ILE A 146 -2.28 -16.43 2.89
N THR A 147 -1.46 -15.51 3.39
CA THR A 147 -1.15 -15.43 4.83
C THR A 147 -1.51 -14.09 5.47
N SER A 148 -2.00 -13.13 4.70
CA SER A 148 -2.50 -11.84 5.21
C SER A 148 -4.01 -11.74 4.97
N TYR A 149 -4.76 -11.17 5.92
CA TYR A 149 -6.22 -11.11 5.87
C TYR A 149 -6.73 -9.78 6.39
N LYS A 150 -7.61 -9.11 5.63
CA LYS A 150 -8.24 -7.85 6.03
C LYS A 150 -9.45 -8.11 6.94
N MET A 151 -9.63 -7.27 7.93
CA MET A 151 -10.83 -7.20 8.77
C MET A 151 -11.19 -5.74 9.02
N PHE A 152 -12.47 -5.39 8.88
CA PHE A 152 -12.96 -4.02 9.02
C PHE A 152 -13.78 -3.86 10.31
N LEU A 153 -13.30 -3.07 11.26
CA LEU A 153 -13.99 -2.73 12.51
C LEU A 153 -14.76 -1.41 12.39
N ASN A 154 -15.37 -1.15 11.27
CA ASN A 154 -16.06 0.12 11.02
C ASN A 154 -17.58 0.02 10.99
N GLY A 155 -18.16 -1.13 11.38
CA GLY A 155 -19.60 -1.35 11.37
C GLY A 155 -20.28 -1.22 10.01
N ASP A 156 -19.51 -1.21 8.92
CA ASP A 156 -20.02 -1.13 7.57
C ASP A 156 -20.85 -2.38 7.25
N ALA A 157 -22.07 -2.18 6.73
CA ALA A 157 -22.98 -3.28 6.42
C ALA A 157 -22.46 -4.19 5.30
N PHE A 158 -21.56 -3.68 4.46
CA PHE A 158 -21.03 -4.42 3.31
C PHE A 158 -19.74 -5.18 3.62
N TYR A 159 -18.74 -4.55 4.28
CA TYR A 159 -17.45 -5.21 4.56
C TYR A 159 -17.17 -5.37 6.05
N GLY A 160 -17.95 -4.78 6.93
CA GLY A 160 -17.76 -4.90 8.37
C GLY A 160 -17.86 -6.36 8.82
N ILE A 161 -16.97 -6.73 9.72
CA ILE A 161 -17.01 -8.05 10.36
C ILE A 161 -17.68 -7.94 11.74
N GLY A 162 -18.65 -8.81 12.03
CA GLY A 162 -19.27 -8.85 13.33
C GLY A 162 -18.29 -9.29 14.44
N GLU A 163 -18.57 -8.90 15.69
CA GLU A 163 -17.71 -9.09 16.85
C GLU A 163 -17.21 -10.54 17.01
N SER A 164 -18.12 -11.51 16.93
CA SER A 164 -17.79 -12.94 17.10
C SER A 164 -16.87 -13.43 15.96
N ALA A 165 -17.16 -13.03 14.73
CA ALA A 165 -16.37 -13.40 13.57
C ALA A 165 -15.01 -12.68 13.58
N PHE A 166 -14.94 -11.44 14.09
CA PHE A 166 -13.69 -10.71 14.24
C PHE A 166 -12.72 -11.43 15.20
N TYR A 167 -13.20 -11.79 16.40
CA TYR A 167 -12.36 -12.52 17.37
C TYR A 167 -11.95 -13.89 16.86
N ALA A 168 -12.89 -14.63 16.24
CA ALA A 168 -12.60 -15.92 15.63
C ALA A 168 -11.57 -15.79 14.51
N GLY A 169 -11.67 -14.74 13.66
CA GLY A 169 -10.75 -14.43 12.60
C GLY A 169 -9.34 -14.12 13.11
N LEU A 170 -9.21 -13.21 14.09
CA LEU A 170 -7.93 -12.94 14.75
C LEU A 170 -7.27 -14.22 15.24
N ARG A 171 -7.99 -15.00 16.01
CA ARG A 171 -7.49 -16.25 16.60
C ARG A 171 -7.06 -17.26 15.52
N GLU A 172 -7.87 -17.45 14.49
CA GLU A 172 -7.57 -18.43 13.45
C GLU A 172 -6.39 -17.99 12.57
N ILE A 173 -6.36 -16.72 12.13
CA ILE A 173 -5.24 -16.18 11.35
C ILE A 173 -3.91 -16.34 12.11
N LEU A 174 -3.89 -15.94 13.39
CA LEU A 174 -2.69 -16.02 14.22
C LEU A 174 -2.26 -17.47 14.48
N ARG A 175 -3.22 -18.38 14.72
CA ARG A 175 -2.95 -19.83 14.88
C ARG A 175 -2.32 -20.44 13.62
N GLN A 176 -2.70 -19.98 12.44
CA GLN A 176 -2.14 -20.44 11.16
C GLN A 176 -0.81 -19.76 10.80
N GLY A 177 -0.30 -18.84 11.63
CA GLY A 177 0.91 -18.07 11.36
C GLY A 177 0.74 -16.98 10.31
N GLY A 178 -0.49 -16.51 10.13
CA GLY A 178 -0.83 -15.39 9.26
C GLY A 178 -0.69 -14.03 9.92
N THR A 179 -1.02 -12.97 9.18
CA THR A 179 -0.99 -11.57 9.62
C THR A 179 -2.37 -10.94 9.44
N PRO A 180 -3.11 -10.66 10.52
CA PRO A 180 -4.32 -9.87 10.44
C PRO A 180 -3.99 -8.41 10.09
N MET A 181 -4.69 -7.86 9.09
CA MET A 181 -4.63 -6.46 8.65
C MET A 181 -5.95 -5.81 9.04
N VAL A 182 -5.91 -4.85 9.96
CA VAL A 182 -7.14 -4.36 10.58
C VAL A 182 -7.37 -2.89 10.25
N HIS A 183 -8.54 -2.60 9.68
CA HIS A 183 -9.12 -1.25 9.62
C HIS A 183 -9.70 -0.94 10.99
N CYS A 184 -9.04 -0.07 11.73
CA CYS A 184 -9.40 0.28 13.10
C CYS A 184 -10.26 1.55 13.12
N GLU A 185 -11.56 1.40 13.19
CA GLU A 185 -12.48 2.52 13.35
C GLU A 185 -13.74 2.08 14.15
N TRP A 186 -13.94 2.66 15.32
CA TRP A 186 -15.11 2.34 16.15
C TRP A 186 -16.24 3.31 15.84
N THR A 187 -17.14 2.95 14.93
CA THR A 187 -18.06 3.91 14.34
C THR A 187 -19.55 3.73 14.61
N PRO A 188 -20.13 2.51 14.85
CA PRO A 188 -21.54 2.36 14.60
C PRO A 188 -22.48 3.29 15.38
N PRO A 189 -22.58 3.28 16.73
CA PRO A 189 -23.62 4.08 17.39
C PRO A 189 -23.38 5.60 17.28
N ALA A 190 -22.10 6.00 17.16
CA ALA A 190 -21.74 7.40 17.14
C ALA A 190 -21.97 8.04 15.77
N LEU A 191 -21.80 7.29 14.66
CA LEU A 191 -22.17 7.80 13.33
C LEU A 191 -23.67 8.02 13.19
N ASP A 192 -24.49 7.14 13.76
CA ASP A 192 -25.95 7.30 13.75
C ASP A 192 -26.41 8.56 14.50
N LEU A 193 -25.60 9.06 15.44
CA LEU A 193 -25.83 10.31 16.16
C LEU A 193 -25.17 11.51 15.47
N LEU A 194 -23.86 11.44 15.21
CA LEU A 194 -23.08 12.61 14.77
C LEU A 194 -23.40 13.04 13.33
N VAL A 195 -23.67 12.11 12.42
CA VAL A 195 -23.98 12.46 11.02
C VAL A 195 -25.30 13.25 10.93
N PRO A 196 -26.42 12.83 11.55
CA PRO A 196 -27.63 13.65 11.60
C PRO A 196 -27.44 15.02 12.25
N GLU A 197 -26.70 15.09 13.38
CA GLU A 197 -26.44 16.36 14.06
C GLU A 197 -25.69 17.35 13.17
N LEU A 198 -24.60 16.90 12.53
CA LEU A 198 -23.80 17.72 11.61
C LEU A 198 -24.61 18.13 10.37
N THR A 199 -25.45 17.22 9.84
CA THR A 199 -26.32 17.49 8.71
C THR A 199 -27.36 18.57 9.05
N VAL A 200 -28.01 18.47 10.21
CA VAL A 200 -28.98 19.49 10.70
C VAL A 200 -28.27 20.83 10.93
N ALA A 201 -27.01 20.81 11.38
CA ALA A 201 -26.18 22.01 11.53
C ALA A 201 -25.70 22.61 10.19
N GLY A 202 -26.09 22.01 9.05
CA GLY A 202 -25.69 22.46 7.72
C GLY A 202 -24.21 22.21 7.36
N ARG A 203 -23.55 21.32 8.09
CA ARG A 203 -22.15 20.98 7.86
C ARG A 203 -22.04 19.93 6.74
N THR A 204 -21.46 20.33 5.61
CA THR A 204 -21.35 19.49 4.40
C THR A 204 -19.92 19.45 3.84
N ASP A 205 -18.98 19.97 4.60
CA ASP A 205 -17.56 20.08 4.26
C ASP A 205 -16.75 18.83 4.64
N LEU A 206 -15.53 18.75 4.14
CA LEU A 206 -14.63 17.63 4.43
C LEU A 206 -14.30 17.53 5.94
N LYS A 207 -14.23 18.66 6.65
CA LYS A 207 -14.03 18.65 8.10
C LYS A 207 -15.23 18.02 8.84
N ALA A 208 -16.46 18.20 8.34
CA ALA A 208 -17.62 17.53 8.94
C ALA A 208 -17.51 16.00 8.88
N TRP A 209 -16.92 15.46 7.81
CA TRP A 209 -16.62 14.03 7.71
C TRP A 209 -15.61 13.58 8.78
N ALA A 210 -14.59 14.38 9.05
CA ALA A 210 -13.63 14.12 10.12
C ALA A 210 -14.27 14.29 11.51
N ASP A 211 -15.10 15.31 11.72
CA ASP A 211 -15.82 15.55 12.97
C ASP A 211 -16.80 14.40 13.32
N ALA A 212 -17.41 13.78 12.30
CA ALA A 212 -18.23 12.58 12.47
C ALA A 212 -17.42 11.31 12.82
N ARG A 213 -16.10 11.35 12.67
CA ARG A 213 -15.15 10.24 12.88
C ARG A 213 -13.94 10.71 13.67
N PRO A 214 -14.13 11.22 14.91
CA PRO A 214 -13.05 11.81 15.69
C PRO A 214 -11.93 10.81 15.97
N ASN A 215 -10.71 11.33 16.21
CA ASN A 215 -9.49 10.54 16.43
C ASN A 215 -9.70 9.41 17.45
N VAL A 216 -10.46 9.67 18.51
CA VAL A 216 -10.73 8.67 19.56
C VAL A 216 -11.37 7.37 19.04
N PHE A 217 -12.07 7.40 17.90
CA PHE A 217 -12.66 6.19 17.33
C PHE A 217 -11.60 5.26 16.72
N GLU A 218 -10.61 5.83 16.03
CA GLU A 218 -9.45 5.08 15.54
C GLU A 218 -8.62 4.55 16.70
N LEU A 219 -8.28 5.41 17.66
CA LEU A 219 -7.43 5.05 18.81
C LEU A 219 -8.07 3.99 19.70
N THR A 220 -9.37 4.08 19.98
CA THR A 220 -10.10 3.08 20.76
C THR A 220 -10.12 1.72 20.07
N ALA A 221 -10.33 1.71 18.76
CA ALA A 221 -10.30 0.48 17.98
C ALA A 221 -8.88 -0.13 17.95
N MET A 222 -7.85 0.69 17.77
CA MET A 222 -6.45 0.25 17.80
C MET A 222 -6.08 -0.37 19.14
N GLU A 223 -6.37 0.31 20.27
CA GLU A 223 -6.06 -0.22 21.61
C GLU A 223 -6.78 -1.54 21.87
N ARG A 224 -8.06 -1.64 21.49
CA ARG A 224 -8.81 -2.89 21.58
C ARG A 224 -8.14 -4.02 20.81
N VAL A 225 -7.73 -3.78 19.58
CA VAL A 225 -7.04 -4.77 18.74
C VAL A 225 -5.72 -5.18 19.37
N PHE A 226 -4.92 -4.22 19.85
CA PHE A 226 -3.66 -4.52 20.53
C PHE A 226 -3.85 -5.39 21.78
N ARG A 227 -4.88 -5.13 22.59
CA ARG A 227 -5.18 -5.96 23.78
C ARG A 227 -5.59 -7.38 23.43
N LEU A 228 -6.39 -7.54 22.37
CA LEU A 228 -6.76 -8.88 21.90
C LEU A 228 -5.55 -9.65 21.38
N VAL A 229 -4.69 -8.99 20.57
CA VAL A 229 -3.49 -9.63 20.03
C VAL A 229 -2.43 -9.89 21.12
N GLU A 230 -2.31 -9.02 22.12
CA GLU A 230 -1.47 -9.24 23.30
C GLU A 230 -1.83 -10.56 23.99
N SER A 231 -3.13 -10.84 24.15
CA SER A 231 -3.63 -12.10 24.73
C SER A 231 -3.45 -13.31 23.83
N LEU A 232 -3.65 -13.15 22.50
CA LEU A 232 -3.55 -14.26 21.55
C LEU A 232 -2.11 -14.57 21.13
N GLY A 233 -1.21 -13.59 21.22
CA GLY A 233 0.16 -13.65 20.72
C GLY A 233 0.23 -13.62 19.18
N GLY A 234 1.25 -12.97 18.64
CA GLY A 234 1.47 -12.88 17.21
C GLY A 234 1.51 -11.45 16.68
N PRO A 235 1.55 -11.28 15.36
CA PRO A 235 1.57 -9.98 14.72
C PRO A 235 0.17 -9.41 14.53
N VAL A 236 0.12 -8.07 14.40
CA VAL A 236 -1.00 -7.36 13.81
C VAL A 236 -0.49 -6.21 12.95
N TYR A 237 -1.16 -5.97 11.85
CA TYR A 237 -0.89 -4.86 10.95
C TYR A 237 -2.10 -3.92 10.94
N ILE A 238 -1.90 -2.70 11.46
CA ILE A 238 -2.91 -1.66 11.44
C ILE A 238 -2.73 -0.88 10.16
N VAL A 239 -3.73 -0.94 9.28
CA VAL A 239 -3.69 -0.25 8.00
C VAL A 239 -4.03 1.23 8.16
N HIS A 240 -3.53 2.08 7.25
CA HIS A 240 -3.93 3.48 7.04
C HIS A 240 -4.16 4.31 8.32
N VAL A 241 -3.23 4.25 9.29
CA VAL A 241 -3.27 5.10 10.50
C VAL A 241 -3.29 6.58 10.10
N SER A 242 -4.27 7.32 10.61
CA SER A 242 -4.56 8.69 10.20
C SER A 242 -4.42 9.73 11.31
N THR A 243 -4.20 9.31 12.56
CA THR A 243 -4.14 10.17 13.75
C THR A 243 -2.72 10.40 14.24
N GLU A 244 -2.43 11.60 14.81
CA GLU A 244 -1.13 11.93 15.37
C GLU A 244 -0.72 11.03 16.54
N GLU A 245 -1.69 10.56 17.33
CA GLU A 245 -1.46 9.72 18.52
C GLU A 245 -1.25 8.23 18.16
N GLY A 246 -1.71 7.80 16.98
CA GLY A 246 -1.64 6.41 16.54
C GLY A 246 -0.24 5.80 16.60
N PRO A 247 0.83 6.49 16.12
CA PRO A 247 2.21 6.01 16.21
C PRO A 247 2.69 5.75 17.64
N ALA A 248 2.34 6.64 18.58
CA ALA A 248 2.71 6.49 19.99
C ALA A 248 1.94 5.32 20.65
N LEU A 249 0.67 5.14 20.29
CA LEU A 249 -0.13 4.02 20.75
C LEU A 249 0.45 2.68 20.28
N GLY A 250 0.87 2.59 19.01
CA GLY A 250 1.57 1.43 18.46
C GLY A 250 2.90 1.15 19.17
N ALA A 251 3.69 2.19 19.45
CA ALA A 251 4.93 2.05 20.22
C ALA A 251 4.67 1.51 21.64
N THR A 252 3.61 1.98 22.28
CA THR A 252 3.18 1.48 23.60
C THR A 252 2.78 0.00 23.53
N ALA A 253 2.06 -0.41 22.50
CA ALA A 253 1.71 -1.82 22.30
C ALA A 253 2.97 -2.70 22.08
N ARG A 254 3.94 -2.23 21.30
CA ARG A 254 5.23 -2.92 21.12
C ARG A 254 6.00 -3.06 22.44
N ALA A 255 6.02 -2.03 23.28
CA ALA A 255 6.65 -2.09 24.61
C ALA A 255 6.01 -3.14 25.53
N ARG A 256 4.73 -3.50 25.31
CA ARG A 256 4.04 -4.60 26.00
C ARG A 256 4.29 -5.97 25.34
N GLY A 257 5.08 -6.04 24.26
CA GLY A 257 5.40 -7.29 23.56
C GLY A 257 4.47 -7.64 22.40
N VAL A 258 3.54 -6.75 22.01
CA VAL A 258 2.73 -6.94 20.80
C VAL A 258 3.59 -6.72 19.55
N GLU A 259 3.58 -7.65 18.62
CA GLU A 259 4.22 -7.50 17.31
C GLU A 259 3.33 -6.63 16.41
N ALA A 260 3.22 -5.33 16.74
CA ALA A 260 2.39 -4.37 16.04
C ALA A 260 3.14 -3.71 14.89
N TYR A 261 2.54 -3.68 13.71
CA TYR A 261 3.00 -2.95 12.53
C TYR A 261 1.97 -1.89 12.15
N LEU A 262 2.43 -0.70 11.79
CA LEU A 262 1.58 0.42 11.43
C LEU A 262 1.86 0.85 9.99
N GLU A 263 0.79 1.05 9.24
CA GLU A 263 0.80 1.68 7.92
C GLU A 263 0.17 3.05 8.00
N THR A 264 0.70 4.02 7.27
CA THR A 264 -0.01 5.25 6.92
C THR A 264 -0.07 5.42 5.40
N CYS A 265 -0.72 6.50 4.92
CA CYS A 265 -0.89 6.72 3.50
C CYS A 265 -0.31 8.06 3.05
N PRO A 266 0.09 8.19 1.76
CA PRO A 266 0.60 9.46 1.23
C PRO A 266 -0.38 10.63 1.41
N HIS A 267 -1.68 10.38 1.30
CA HIS A 267 -2.70 11.41 1.47
C HIS A 267 -2.81 11.92 2.91
N TYR A 268 -2.59 11.10 3.94
CA TYR A 268 -2.52 11.56 5.33
C TYR A 268 -1.22 12.29 5.64
N LEU A 269 -0.14 11.99 4.93
CA LEU A 269 1.15 12.66 5.07
C LEU A 269 1.22 14.00 4.33
N ALA A 270 0.43 14.18 3.27
CA ALA A 270 0.52 15.35 2.42
C ALA A 270 -0.66 16.32 2.57
N LEU A 271 -1.85 15.83 2.88
CA LEU A 271 -3.09 16.57 2.82
C LEU A 271 -3.71 16.75 4.22
N ASP A 272 -4.51 17.79 4.36
CA ASP A 272 -5.39 18.00 5.52
C ASP A 272 -6.71 18.63 5.08
N TYR A 273 -7.76 18.51 5.88
CA TYR A 273 -9.11 18.95 5.52
C TYR A 273 -9.25 20.48 5.35
N THR A 274 -8.23 21.26 5.69
CA THR A 274 -8.24 22.73 5.50
C THR A 274 -7.86 23.14 4.09
N MET A 275 -7.35 22.21 3.27
CA MET A 275 -6.91 22.46 1.90
C MET A 275 -8.10 22.54 0.94
N PRO A 276 -8.36 23.72 0.29
CA PRO A 276 -9.49 23.86 -0.63
C PRO A 276 -9.42 22.91 -1.84
N SER A 277 -8.21 22.54 -2.27
CA SER A 277 -8.01 21.70 -3.48
C SER A 277 -8.60 20.30 -3.37
N ILE A 278 -8.86 19.80 -2.15
CA ILE A 278 -9.38 18.46 -1.91
C ILE A 278 -10.83 18.46 -1.36
N ALA A 279 -11.45 19.62 -1.21
CA ALA A 279 -12.76 19.77 -0.54
C ALA A 279 -13.84 18.85 -1.12
N GLU A 280 -13.85 18.68 -2.44
CA GLU A 280 -14.84 17.86 -3.16
C GLU A 280 -14.40 16.41 -3.38
N LEU A 281 -13.12 16.08 -3.15
CA LEU A 281 -12.53 14.80 -3.55
C LEU A 281 -11.94 14.00 -2.38
N GLY A 282 -11.68 14.64 -1.25
CA GLY A 282 -10.92 14.09 -0.14
C GLY A 282 -11.64 13.08 0.76
N LYS A 283 -12.88 12.69 0.44
CA LYS A 283 -13.60 11.71 1.26
C LYS A 283 -12.96 10.32 1.19
N VAL A 284 -12.54 9.83 2.35
CA VAL A 284 -11.92 8.49 2.54
C VAL A 284 -12.22 8.00 3.97
N LYS A 285 -12.06 6.73 4.23
CA LYS A 285 -12.18 6.09 5.57
C LYS A 285 -10.85 5.40 5.92
N PRO A 286 -10.20 5.79 7.02
CA PRO A 286 -10.46 6.93 7.92
C PRO A 286 -10.40 8.28 7.20
N PRO A 287 -10.96 9.37 7.80
CA PRO A 287 -10.97 10.68 7.13
C PRO A 287 -9.59 11.29 7.01
N ILE A 288 -9.38 12.15 6.00
CA ILE A 288 -8.27 13.11 6.01
C ILE A 288 -8.50 14.06 7.18
N ARG A 289 -7.52 14.17 8.06
CA ARG A 289 -7.61 14.91 9.33
C ARG A 289 -7.01 16.30 9.24
N GLY A 290 -6.75 16.91 10.40
CA GLY A 290 -6.17 18.24 10.50
C GLY A 290 -4.67 18.29 10.30
N PRO A 291 -4.10 19.53 10.25
CA PRO A 291 -2.65 19.72 10.08
C PRO A 291 -1.81 19.07 11.20
N ALA A 292 -2.31 19.03 12.44
CA ALA A 292 -1.61 18.42 13.57
C ALA A 292 -1.44 16.90 13.34
N ASP A 293 -2.49 16.22 12.90
CA ASP A 293 -2.44 14.78 12.58
C ASP A 293 -1.43 14.50 11.48
N ARG A 294 -1.46 15.27 10.39
CA ARG A 294 -0.49 15.17 9.30
C ARG A 294 0.96 15.29 9.81
N ASP A 295 1.25 16.29 10.62
CA ASP A 295 2.60 16.57 11.11
C ASP A 295 3.03 15.54 12.17
N GLY A 296 2.09 15.03 12.98
CA GLY A 296 2.30 13.92 13.91
C GLY A 296 2.62 12.60 13.21
N LEU A 297 1.93 12.30 12.12
CA LEU A 297 2.22 11.12 11.29
C LEU A 297 3.61 11.19 10.65
N TRP A 298 4.05 12.37 10.15
CA TRP A 298 5.42 12.55 9.69
C TRP A 298 6.44 12.29 10.81
N THR A 299 6.18 12.80 12.01
CA THR A 299 7.04 12.53 13.17
C THR A 299 7.13 11.03 13.45
N GLY A 300 6.01 10.33 13.47
CA GLY A 300 5.96 8.87 13.64
C GLY A 300 6.69 8.11 12.54
N LEU A 301 6.55 8.55 11.27
CA LEU A 301 7.23 7.94 10.13
C LEU A 301 8.74 8.11 10.21
N LEU A 302 9.22 9.32 10.47
CA LEU A 302 10.65 9.63 10.56
C LEU A 302 11.33 8.92 11.73
N ASN A 303 10.64 8.78 12.86
CA ASN A 303 11.14 8.12 14.08
C ASN A 303 11.01 6.59 14.07
N GLY A 304 10.52 5.98 12.99
CA GLY A 304 10.40 4.52 12.88
C GLY A 304 9.21 3.91 13.63
N GLN A 305 8.26 4.73 14.08
CA GLN A 305 7.03 4.25 14.73
C GLN A 305 5.98 3.75 13.74
N ILE A 306 6.01 4.25 12.50
CA ILE A 306 5.20 3.76 11.37
C ILE A 306 6.10 2.89 10.49
N ASP A 307 5.67 1.70 10.14
CA ASP A 307 6.49 0.71 9.46
C ASP A 307 6.45 0.83 7.93
N THR A 308 5.29 1.16 7.36
CA THR A 308 5.07 1.17 5.91
C THR A 308 4.22 2.34 5.47
N VAL A 309 4.33 2.67 4.18
CA VAL A 309 3.40 3.54 3.48
C VAL A 309 2.68 2.72 2.42
N GLY A 310 1.36 2.62 2.55
CA GLY A 310 0.46 2.02 1.57
C GLY A 310 -0.49 3.08 1.02
N THR A 311 -1.07 2.87 -0.14
CA THR A 311 -1.82 3.95 -0.79
C THR A 311 -3.32 3.94 -0.51
N ASP A 312 -3.85 2.80 -0.10
CA ASP A 312 -5.30 2.56 -0.07
C ASP A 312 -5.97 2.85 -1.43
N HIS A 313 -5.20 2.58 -2.51
CA HIS A 313 -5.57 2.87 -3.88
C HIS A 313 -6.88 2.19 -4.25
N CYS A 314 -7.86 3.00 -4.60
CA CYS A 314 -9.19 2.57 -4.99
C CYS A 314 -9.52 3.10 -6.40
N THR A 315 -10.03 2.24 -7.26
CA THR A 315 -10.19 2.49 -8.71
C THR A 315 -11.63 2.61 -9.15
N LEU A 316 -11.84 2.98 -10.40
CA LEU A 316 -13.13 3.18 -11.09
C LEU A 316 -13.97 4.35 -10.61
N LEU A 317 -13.43 5.26 -9.84
CA LEU A 317 -14.14 6.48 -9.52
C LEU A 317 -13.90 7.51 -10.62
N ARG A 318 -14.98 7.99 -11.22
CA ARG A 318 -14.98 9.18 -12.06
C ARG A 318 -15.32 10.37 -11.20
N TRP A 319 -14.80 11.54 -11.55
CA TRP A 319 -15.05 12.76 -10.78
C TRP A 319 -16.54 12.96 -10.50
N LYS A 320 -17.41 12.81 -11.51
CA LYS A 320 -18.86 12.93 -11.37
C LYS A 320 -19.49 11.93 -10.38
N ASP A 321 -18.93 10.71 -10.27
CA ASP A 321 -19.42 9.68 -9.35
C ASP A 321 -18.83 9.90 -7.96
N LYS A 322 -17.61 10.42 -7.89
CA LYS A 322 -16.91 10.75 -6.65
C LYS A 322 -17.61 11.86 -5.87
N VAL A 323 -17.96 12.96 -6.53
CA VAL A 323 -18.53 14.16 -5.88
C VAL A 323 -19.99 13.98 -5.45
N GLY A 324 -20.70 12.98 -5.95
CA GLY A 324 -22.10 12.72 -5.60
C GLY A 324 -23.00 13.91 -5.90
N GLN A 325 -23.72 14.39 -4.87
CA GLN A 325 -24.60 15.56 -4.96
C GLN A 325 -23.91 16.88 -4.55
N GLY A 326 -22.57 16.88 -4.43
CA GLY A 326 -21.81 18.07 -4.05
C GLY A 326 -21.67 18.30 -2.55
N ASP A 327 -22.08 17.34 -1.71
CA ASP A 327 -21.87 17.38 -0.26
C ASP A 327 -21.09 16.15 0.22
N ILE A 328 -20.42 16.28 1.37
CA ILE A 328 -19.55 15.21 1.90
C ILE A 328 -20.32 13.92 2.21
N TRP A 329 -21.62 14.02 2.51
CA TRP A 329 -22.43 12.86 2.90
C TRP A 329 -22.72 11.95 1.70
N SER A 330 -22.96 12.55 0.52
CA SER A 330 -23.23 11.84 -0.75
C SER A 330 -21.99 11.43 -1.53
N GLN A 331 -20.81 11.98 -1.23
CA GLN A 331 -19.56 11.64 -1.91
C GLN A 331 -19.18 10.17 -1.72
N GLN A 332 -18.56 9.57 -2.74
CA GLN A 332 -17.98 8.23 -2.64
C GLN A 332 -16.62 8.26 -1.91
N ASN A 333 -16.26 7.16 -1.23
CA ASN A 333 -14.97 7.04 -0.58
C ASN A 333 -13.90 6.55 -1.55
N GLY A 334 -12.63 7.00 -1.34
CA GLY A 334 -11.47 6.47 -2.04
C GLY A 334 -11.08 7.26 -3.29
N PHE A 335 -9.88 7.00 -3.76
CA PHE A 335 -9.23 7.62 -4.93
C PHE A 335 -7.98 6.83 -5.33
N ALA A 336 -7.45 7.10 -6.52
CA ALA A 336 -6.18 6.51 -6.96
C ALA A 336 -4.98 7.18 -6.27
N GLY A 337 -3.97 6.39 -5.89
CA GLY A 337 -2.79 6.88 -5.15
C GLY A 337 -1.45 6.22 -5.50
N THR A 338 -1.45 5.04 -6.13
CA THR A 338 -0.23 4.24 -6.29
C THR A 338 0.87 4.94 -7.10
N GLU A 339 0.52 5.65 -8.18
CA GLU A 339 1.48 6.37 -9.02
C GLU A 339 2.08 7.60 -8.37
N THR A 340 1.32 8.23 -7.46
CA THR A 340 1.76 9.47 -6.79
C THR A 340 2.50 9.23 -5.48
N MET A 341 2.53 7.99 -4.96
CA MET A 341 3.15 7.65 -3.68
C MET A 341 4.62 8.09 -3.62
N LEU A 342 5.45 7.63 -4.55
CA LEU A 342 6.87 7.94 -4.53
C LEU A 342 7.16 9.43 -4.76
N PRO A 343 6.60 10.11 -5.77
CA PRO A 343 6.76 11.56 -5.93
C PRO A 343 6.40 12.38 -4.68
N ILE A 344 5.31 12.04 -3.99
CA ILE A 344 4.92 12.72 -2.74
C ILE A 344 5.94 12.46 -1.63
N LEU A 345 6.38 11.22 -1.43
CA LEU A 345 7.37 10.89 -0.40
C LEU A 345 8.75 11.50 -0.68
N LEU A 346 9.15 11.61 -1.94
CA LEU A 346 10.37 12.30 -2.33
C LEU A 346 10.26 13.81 -2.04
N SER A 347 9.21 14.45 -2.54
CA SER A 347 9.02 15.89 -2.42
C SER A 347 8.78 16.31 -0.96
N GLU A 348 7.82 15.71 -0.28
CA GLU A 348 7.43 16.09 1.08
C GLU A 348 8.32 15.48 2.17
N GLY A 349 8.80 14.26 1.95
CA GLY A 349 9.64 13.53 2.90
C GLY A 349 11.12 13.85 2.73
N VAL A 350 11.70 13.47 1.59
CA VAL A 350 13.15 13.58 1.40
C VAL A 350 13.57 15.04 1.30
N HIS A 351 12.93 15.82 0.40
CA HIS A 351 13.34 17.20 0.17
C HIS A 351 12.92 18.17 1.26
N ARG A 352 11.69 18.08 1.77
CA ARG A 352 11.18 19.06 2.74
C ARG A 352 11.45 18.71 4.19
N ARG A 353 11.46 17.41 4.55
CA ARG A 353 11.56 16.95 5.95
C ARG A 353 12.83 16.18 6.28
N GLY A 354 13.74 16.02 5.31
CA GLY A 354 15.01 15.35 5.51
C GLY A 354 14.91 13.85 5.77
N MET A 355 13.85 13.20 5.29
CA MET A 355 13.76 11.74 5.32
C MET A 355 14.94 11.13 4.58
N THR A 356 15.64 10.20 5.19
CA THR A 356 16.76 9.52 4.54
C THR A 356 16.28 8.58 3.42
N LEU A 357 17.13 8.34 2.41
CA LEU A 357 16.81 7.40 1.35
C LEU A 357 16.67 5.97 1.87
N GLU A 358 17.43 5.61 2.90
CA GLU A 358 17.30 4.32 3.58
C GLU A 358 15.90 4.19 4.21
N ARG A 359 15.42 5.25 4.89
CA ARG A 359 14.08 5.25 5.48
C ARG A 359 13.00 5.18 4.42
N LEU A 360 13.17 5.88 3.30
CA LEU A 360 12.27 5.76 2.14
C LEU A 360 12.16 4.30 1.68
N VAL A 361 13.29 3.62 1.46
CA VAL A 361 13.31 2.21 1.03
C VAL A 361 12.70 1.29 2.07
N GLU A 362 12.96 1.52 3.36
CA GLU A 362 12.34 0.76 4.44
C GLU A 362 10.81 0.80 4.36
N VAL A 363 10.22 2.00 4.27
CA VAL A 363 8.77 2.17 4.36
C VAL A 363 8.01 1.86 3.06
N THR A 364 8.69 1.88 1.91
CA THR A 364 8.07 1.64 0.60
C THR A 364 8.39 0.29 -0.02
N SER A 365 9.33 -0.48 0.56
CA SER A 365 9.76 -1.75 -0.03
C SER A 365 10.11 -2.80 1.03
N ALA A 366 11.19 -2.58 1.81
CA ALA A 366 11.78 -3.62 2.63
C ALA A 366 10.86 -4.09 3.75
N ASN A 367 10.19 -3.18 4.45
CA ASN A 367 9.30 -3.53 5.55
C ASN A 367 8.04 -4.26 5.07
N ALA A 368 7.41 -3.83 3.98
CA ALA A 368 6.26 -4.52 3.40
C ALA A 368 6.64 -5.97 3.02
N ALA A 369 7.78 -6.16 2.35
CA ALA A 369 8.28 -7.49 1.99
C ALA A 369 8.52 -8.38 3.21
N ARG A 370 9.14 -7.84 4.27
CA ARG A 370 9.45 -8.54 5.52
C ARG A 370 8.19 -8.89 6.31
N ILE A 371 7.28 -7.94 6.49
CA ILE A 371 6.07 -8.08 7.30
C ILE A 371 5.13 -9.11 6.68
N HIS A 372 4.89 -8.99 5.38
CA HIS A 372 3.99 -9.87 4.64
C HIS A 372 4.69 -11.09 4.03
N ARG A 373 6.01 -11.24 4.26
CA ARG A 373 6.81 -12.38 3.82
C ARG A 373 6.72 -12.63 2.31
N LEU A 374 6.82 -11.54 1.55
CA LEU A 374 6.86 -11.60 0.10
C LEU A 374 8.20 -12.16 -0.36
N PRO A 375 8.22 -13.30 -1.08
CA PRO A 375 9.47 -13.97 -1.38
C PRO A 375 10.32 -13.14 -2.35
N ASN A 376 11.60 -12.95 -2.02
CA ASN A 376 12.62 -12.29 -2.84
C ASN A 376 12.33 -10.83 -3.22
N LYS A 377 11.42 -10.14 -2.51
CA LYS A 377 11.06 -8.74 -2.73
C LYS A 377 11.71 -7.79 -1.72
N GLY A 378 11.69 -6.49 -2.03
CA GLY A 378 12.08 -5.41 -1.10
C GLY A 378 13.57 -5.24 -0.86
N SER A 379 14.44 -5.89 -1.66
CA SER A 379 15.90 -5.85 -1.52
C SER A 379 16.57 -6.00 -2.89
N LEU A 380 17.83 -5.53 -3.00
CA LEU A 380 18.69 -5.74 -4.17
C LEU A 380 19.87 -6.70 -3.87
N ARG A 381 19.72 -7.55 -2.86
CA ARG A 381 20.71 -8.61 -2.56
C ARG A 381 20.78 -9.63 -3.69
N PRO A 382 21.94 -10.30 -3.90
CA PRO A 382 22.00 -11.46 -4.77
C PRO A 382 20.93 -12.50 -4.42
N GLY A 383 20.18 -12.93 -5.43
CA GLY A 383 19.03 -13.84 -5.31
C GLY A 383 17.67 -13.15 -5.19
N SER A 384 17.62 -11.84 -4.95
CA SER A 384 16.35 -11.08 -5.00
C SER A 384 15.82 -11.03 -6.44
N ASP A 385 14.51 -10.86 -6.59
CA ASP A 385 13.93 -10.50 -7.87
C ASP A 385 14.55 -9.18 -8.37
N ALA A 386 14.85 -9.08 -9.64
CA ALA A 386 15.41 -7.86 -10.22
C ALA A 386 14.29 -6.83 -10.46
N ASP A 387 13.70 -6.38 -9.35
CA ASP A 387 12.71 -5.31 -9.28
C ASP A 387 13.40 -4.06 -8.76
N LEU A 388 13.56 -3.07 -9.63
CA LEU A 388 14.30 -1.85 -9.35
C LEU A 388 13.52 -0.63 -9.80
N THR A 389 13.69 0.47 -9.06
CA THR A 389 13.23 1.79 -9.46
C THR A 389 14.40 2.76 -9.44
N LEU A 390 14.66 3.39 -10.57
CA LEU A 390 15.64 4.47 -10.69
C LEU A 390 14.93 5.80 -10.45
N VAL A 391 15.48 6.59 -9.55
CA VAL A 391 14.90 7.86 -9.10
C VAL A 391 15.84 9.01 -9.50
N ASP A 392 15.27 10.02 -10.13
CA ASP A 392 15.92 11.32 -10.30
C ASP A 392 15.46 12.26 -9.20
N LEU A 393 16.32 12.52 -8.22
CA LEU A 393 15.99 13.39 -7.09
C LEU A 393 15.78 14.85 -7.49
N GLY A 394 16.38 15.30 -8.59
CA GLY A 394 16.27 16.70 -9.06
C GLY A 394 15.14 16.95 -10.05
N ARG A 395 14.51 15.90 -10.58
CA ARG A 395 13.45 16.06 -11.58
C ARG A 395 12.20 16.68 -10.97
N GLU A 396 11.79 17.83 -11.48
CA GLU A 396 10.52 18.47 -11.12
C GLU A 396 9.40 18.04 -12.05
N ALA A 397 8.20 17.92 -11.49
CA ALA A 397 6.97 17.64 -12.25
C ALA A 397 5.77 18.35 -11.61
N THR A 398 4.72 18.56 -12.41
CA THR A 398 3.41 18.95 -11.91
C THR A 398 2.47 17.77 -12.06
N LEU A 399 1.90 17.31 -10.94
CA LEU A 399 0.96 16.21 -10.96
C LEU A 399 -0.38 16.67 -11.55
N ARG A 400 -0.89 15.93 -12.54
CA ARG A 400 -2.18 16.18 -13.19
C ARG A 400 -2.85 14.86 -13.54
N ALA A 401 -4.15 14.77 -13.32
CA ALA A 401 -4.90 13.57 -13.64
C ALA A 401 -4.72 13.11 -15.09
N GLU A 402 -4.66 14.05 -16.03
CA GLU A 402 -4.48 13.77 -17.47
C GLU A 402 -3.15 13.11 -17.84
N THR A 403 -2.15 13.21 -16.95
CA THR A 403 -0.80 12.62 -17.16
C THR A 403 -0.58 11.33 -16.37
N LEU A 404 -1.51 10.96 -15.49
CA LEU A 404 -1.48 9.72 -14.73
C LEU A 404 -2.12 8.56 -15.51
N HIS A 405 -1.78 7.34 -15.15
CA HIS A 405 -2.15 6.12 -15.89
C HIS A 405 -3.32 5.34 -15.26
N SER A 406 -3.86 5.81 -14.14
CA SER A 406 -5.05 5.22 -13.52
C SER A 406 -6.31 5.47 -14.34
N ALA A 407 -7.31 4.62 -14.16
CA ALA A 407 -8.64 4.83 -14.72
C ALA A 407 -9.41 6.00 -14.05
N CYS A 408 -8.95 6.51 -12.90
CA CYS A 408 -9.50 7.72 -12.29
C CYS A 408 -9.21 8.95 -13.17
N ASP A 409 -10.23 9.79 -13.37
CA ASP A 409 -10.10 11.05 -14.13
C ASP A 409 -9.85 12.28 -13.24
N PHE A 410 -9.45 12.05 -11.99
CA PHE A 410 -9.05 13.06 -11.01
C PHE A 410 -7.90 12.58 -10.14
N THR A 411 -7.22 13.51 -9.52
CA THR A 411 -6.23 13.24 -8.46
C THR A 411 -6.38 14.26 -7.33
N LEU A 412 -6.09 13.86 -6.08
CA LEU A 412 -6.05 14.80 -4.95
C LEU A 412 -4.89 15.80 -5.04
N TYR A 413 -3.92 15.52 -5.90
CA TYR A 413 -2.70 16.31 -6.07
C TYR A 413 -2.71 17.12 -7.36
N GLU A 414 -3.90 17.45 -7.89
CA GLU A 414 -4.03 18.23 -9.13
C GLU A 414 -3.29 19.58 -9.01
N GLY A 415 -2.36 19.82 -9.94
CA GLY A 415 -1.55 21.03 -9.96
C GLY A 415 -0.37 21.06 -8.95
N TRP A 416 -0.15 20.03 -8.16
CA TRP A 416 0.96 19.97 -7.22
C TRP A 416 2.30 19.87 -7.94
N ARG A 417 3.23 20.76 -7.58
CA ARG A 417 4.62 20.69 -8.00
C ARG A 417 5.39 19.80 -7.04
N VAL A 418 6.01 18.77 -7.57
CA VAL A 418 6.83 17.79 -6.82
C VAL A 418 8.26 17.81 -7.33
N THR A 419 9.20 17.50 -6.44
CA THR A 419 10.62 17.34 -6.73
C THR A 419 11.04 15.92 -6.38
N GLY A 420 11.67 15.23 -7.35
CA GLY A 420 11.99 13.81 -7.27
C GLY A 420 10.92 12.95 -7.96
N MET A 421 11.36 12.19 -8.98
CA MET A 421 10.47 11.34 -9.79
C MET A 421 11.11 9.97 -10.05
N PRO A 422 10.32 8.88 -10.09
CA PRO A 422 10.76 7.65 -10.73
C PRO A 422 10.99 7.93 -12.23
N VAL A 423 12.08 7.45 -12.77
CA VAL A 423 12.43 7.65 -14.20
C VAL A 423 12.57 6.35 -14.96
N THR A 424 12.95 5.27 -14.29
CA THR A 424 13.03 3.94 -14.91
C THR A 424 12.53 2.91 -13.90
N THR A 425 11.61 2.05 -14.32
CA THR A 425 11.13 0.92 -13.54
C THR A 425 11.55 -0.37 -14.24
N ILE A 426 12.14 -1.27 -13.48
CA ILE A 426 12.57 -2.60 -13.92
C ILE A 426 11.82 -3.62 -13.09
N ARG A 427 11.15 -4.58 -13.72
CA ARG A 427 10.47 -5.68 -13.04
C ARG A 427 10.96 -7.03 -13.59
N ALA A 428 11.38 -7.89 -12.68
CA ALA A 428 11.96 -9.20 -13.01
C ALA A 428 13.05 -9.10 -14.10
N GLY A 429 13.90 -8.05 -14.04
CA GLY A 429 14.98 -7.79 -15.00
C GLY A 429 14.55 -7.14 -16.31
N ALA A 430 13.27 -6.96 -16.58
CA ALA A 430 12.78 -6.27 -17.76
C ALA A 430 12.51 -4.79 -17.46
N VAL A 431 13.01 -3.88 -18.31
CA VAL A 431 12.67 -2.45 -18.24
C VAL A 431 11.22 -2.29 -18.70
N VAL A 432 10.36 -1.83 -17.80
CA VAL A 432 8.90 -1.68 -18.02
C VAL A 432 8.46 -0.21 -18.10
N MET A 433 9.28 0.70 -17.58
CA MET A 433 9.20 2.15 -17.80
C MET A 433 10.62 2.67 -18.07
N ASP A 434 10.80 3.53 -19.04
CA ASP A 434 12.09 4.12 -19.39
C ASP A 434 11.94 5.64 -19.59
N GLU A 435 12.77 6.41 -18.87
CA GLU A 435 12.75 7.89 -18.82
C GLU A 435 11.33 8.49 -18.60
N GLY A 436 10.51 7.81 -17.80
CA GLY A 436 9.15 8.22 -17.48
C GLY A 436 8.07 7.77 -18.47
N THR A 437 8.45 6.96 -19.47
CA THR A 437 7.50 6.44 -20.46
C THR A 437 7.35 4.92 -20.31
N LEU A 438 6.11 4.46 -20.19
CA LEU A 438 5.83 3.02 -20.13
C LEU A 438 6.17 2.32 -21.43
N VAL A 439 6.89 1.19 -21.33
CA VAL A 439 7.20 0.34 -22.49
C VAL A 439 5.92 -0.40 -22.92
N PRO A 440 5.55 -0.40 -24.21
CA PRO A 440 4.29 -1.02 -24.67
C PRO A 440 4.19 -2.53 -24.36
N GLU A 441 5.24 -3.29 -24.69
CA GLU A 441 5.32 -4.72 -24.43
C GLU A 441 6.03 -4.97 -23.10
N ARG A 442 5.29 -5.45 -22.12
CA ARG A 442 5.78 -5.70 -20.76
C ARG A 442 5.48 -7.13 -20.33
N PRO A 443 6.39 -7.79 -19.61
CA PRO A 443 6.11 -9.08 -19.00
C PRO A 443 4.89 -9.00 -18.08
N LYS A 444 4.08 -10.05 -18.04
CA LYS A 444 2.95 -10.14 -17.10
C LYS A 444 3.45 -10.42 -15.70
N GLY A 445 2.72 -9.89 -14.72
CA GLY A 445 2.93 -10.14 -13.31
C GLY A 445 2.55 -11.55 -12.91
N ARG A 446 2.94 -11.93 -11.70
CA ARG A 446 2.63 -13.22 -11.09
C ARG A 446 1.78 -13.00 -9.84
N VAL A 447 0.92 -13.95 -9.54
CA VAL A 447 0.32 -14.03 -8.21
C VAL A 447 1.33 -14.67 -7.24
N LEU A 448 1.70 -13.92 -6.22
CA LEU A 448 2.71 -14.33 -5.24
C LEU A 448 2.08 -15.20 -4.15
N ARG A 449 2.79 -16.26 -3.78
CA ARG A 449 2.50 -17.03 -2.58
C ARG A 449 3.37 -16.53 -1.45
N THR A 450 2.75 -16.09 -0.36
CA THR A 450 3.44 -15.63 0.84
C THR A 450 3.74 -16.78 1.80
N ALA A 451 4.80 -16.66 2.58
CA ALA A 451 5.17 -17.70 3.53
C ALA A 451 4.44 -17.50 4.86
N ARG A 452 3.92 -18.57 5.46
CA ARG A 452 3.40 -18.50 6.84
C ARG A 452 4.53 -18.40 7.86
N ARG A 453 4.25 -17.81 9.01
CA ARG A 453 5.13 -17.89 10.18
C ARG A 453 5.08 -19.31 10.77
N PRO A 454 6.12 -19.75 11.48
CA PRO A 454 6.00 -20.97 12.26
C PRO A 454 4.77 -20.89 13.18
N PRO A 455 3.97 -21.96 13.28
CA PRO A 455 2.85 -21.99 14.22
C PRO A 455 3.36 -21.71 15.62
N ARG A 456 2.68 -20.82 16.35
CA ARG A 456 2.94 -20.64 17.77
C ARG A 456 2.17 -21.68 18.57
N ALA A 457 2.73 -22.15 19.68
CA ALA A 457 1.98 -22.94 20.65
C ALA A 457 0.78 -22.12 21.12
N ALA A 458 -0.38 -22.76 21.20
CA ALA A 458 -1.57 -22.08 21.72
C ALA A 458 -1.23 -21.53 23.13
N PRO A 459 -1.59 -20.27 23.43
CA PRO A 459 -1.51 -19.81 24.81
C PRO A 459 -2.39 -20.73 25.68
N VAL A 460 -1.84 -21.15 26.77
CA VAL A 460 -2.50 -22.02 27.77
C VAL A 460 -3.67 -21.30 28.41
#